data_1a183bc112f032341084a1719da9e2a5
#
_entry.id   1a183bc112f032341084a1719da9e2a5
#
_cell.length_a   1.000
_cell.length_b   1.000
_cell.length_c   1.000
_cell.angle_alpha   90.00
_cell.angle_beta   90.00
_cell.angle_gamma   90.00
#
_symmetry.space_group_name_H-M   'P 1'
#
loop_
_entity.id
_entity.type
_entity.pdbx_description
1 polymer ?
#
loop_
_entity_poly.entity_id
_entity_poly.type
_entity_poly.pdbx_seq_one_letter_code
_entity_poly.pdbx_strand_id
1 'polypeptide(L)'
;MNENHAKLMPSPEWAAHIQDEVLPQATAGVELGTDLLELGPGPGAATEWLRHRVGRLVAVEHEEEAAGRLADRFAGTNVEVVHGDAAALGSPGLGYPDASFDTVATCTMLHHVPTRALQDKVLAEAFRVLRPGGTFLGSDSLPSDDLHQFHEGDTYNPVEPAAFLTRLQTVGFAAITLHVSYNLVFTARKE
;
A
#
# COMPACT_ATOMS: atom_id res chain seq x y z
N MET A 1 -5.38 -12.01 -10.36
CA MET A 1 -5.18 -12.70 -9.06
C MET A 1 -5.52 -14.18 -9.23
N ASN A 2 -4.63 -15.11 -8.80
CA ASN A 2 -4.87 -16.56 -8.89
C ASN A 2 -5.81 -17.07 -7.77
N GLU A 3 -6.22 -18.37 -7.83
CA GLU A 3 -7.15 -18.95 -6.87
C GLU A 3 -6.63 -18.99 -5.42
N ASN A 4 -5.31 -19.10 -5.23
CA ASN A 4 -4.70 -19.13 -3.90
C ASN A 4 -4.85 -17.78 -3.21
N HIS A 5 -4.57 -16.69 -3.92
CA HIS A 5 -4.81 -15.33 -3.44
C HIS A 5 -6.28 -15.07 -3.15
N ALA A 6 -7.17 -15.47 -4.07
CA ALA A 6 -8.60 -15.28 -3.91
C ALA A 6 -9.16 -15.95 -2.65
N LYS A 7 -8.52 -17.01 -2.17
CA LYS A 7 -8.89 -17.70 -0.92
C LYS A 7 -8.23 -17.11 0.32
N LEU A 8 -6.94 -16.75 0.22
CA LEU A 8 -6.17 -16.27 1.38
C LEU A 8 -6.55 -14.84 1.77
N MET A 9 -6.57 -13.92 0.82
CA MET A 9 -6.69 -12.48 1.10
C MET A 9 -7.96 -12.07 1.86
N PRO A 10 -9.15 -12.69 1.64
CA PRO A 10 -10.33 -12.39 2.44
C PRO A 10 -10.41 -13.19 3.75
N SER A 11 -9.42 -14.02 4.09
CA SER A 11 -9.49 -14.87 5.28
C SER A 11 -9.33 -14.06 6.58
N PRO A 12 -9.99 -14.50 7.68
CA PRO A 12 -9.82 -13.88 8.99
C PRO A 12 -8.37 -13.94 9.50
N GLU A 13 -7.65 -15.01 9.18
CA GLU A 13 -6.25 -15.23 9.57
C GLU A 13 -5.34 -14.20 8.91
N TRP A 14 -5.55 -13.93 7.61
CA TRP A 14 -4.83 -12.88 6.91
C TRP A 14 -5.14 -11.49 7.47
N ALA A 15 -6.41 -11.20 7.72
CA ALA A 15 -6.82 -9.94 8.31
C ALA A 15 -6.18 -9.73 9.70
N ALA A 16 -6.17 -10.76 10.56
CA ALA A 16 -5.51 -10.72 11.86
C ALA A 16 -4.00 -10.48 11.73
N HIS A 17 -3.32 -11.18 10.82
CA HIS A 17 -1.90 -10.97 10.56
C HIS A 17 -1.59 -9.50 10.18
N ILE A 18 -2.35 -8.92 9.25
CA ILE A 18 -2.17 -7.52 8.87
C ILE A 18 -2.43 -6.56 10.04
N GLN A 19 -3.50 -6.78 10.79
CA GLN A 19 -3.97 -5.85 11.83
C GLN A 19 -3.20 -5.97 13.15
N ASP A 20 -2.75 -7.17 13.53
CA ASP A 20 -2.16 -7.43 14.83
C ASP A 20 -0.61 -7.44 14.79
N GLU A 21 -0.02 -7.69 13.61
CA GLU A 21 1.43 -7.79 13.46
C GLU A 21 2.01 -6.71 12.54
N VAL A 22 1.53 -6.63 11.29
CA VAL A 22 2.14 -5.78 10.25
C VAL A 22 1.91 -4.30 10.52
N LEU A 23 0.64 -3.88 10.67
CA LEU A 23 0.30 -2.46 10.83
C LEU A 23 0.81 -1.85 12.14
N PRO A 24 0.75 -2.52 13.30
CA PRO A 24 1.37 -2.01 14.52
C PRO A 24 2.87 -1.76 14.36
N GLN A 25 3.58 -2.62 13.64
CA GLN A 25 5.00 -2.44 13.35
C GLN A 25 5.24 -1.28 12.36
N ALA A 26 4.48 -1.22 11.27
CA ALA A 26 4.62 -0.19 10.25
C ALA A 26 4.27 1.22 10.75
N THR A 27 3.40 1.32 11.76
CA THR A 27 2.93 2.60 12.31
C THR A 27 3.58 2.97 13.64
N ALA A 28 4.51 2.16 14.15
CA ALA A 28 5.18 2.43 15.41
C ALA A 28 5.93 3.78 15.38
N GLY A 29 5.51 4.72 16.23
CA GLY A 29 6.10 6.06 16.28
C GLY A 29 5.75 6.97 15.10
N VAL A 30 4.77 6.60 14.27
CA VAL A 30 4.30 7.39 13.13
C VAL A 30 3.02 8.13 13.48
N GLU A 31 3.02 9.44 13.28
CA GLU A 31 1.81 10.27 13.27
C GLU A 31 1.14 10.14 11.89
N LEU A 32 -0.02 9.47 11.82
CA LEU A 32 -0.72 9.21 10.55
C LEU A 32 -1.39 10.46 9.94
N GLY A 33 -1.63 11.49 10.76
CA GLY A 33 -2.33 12.70 10.33
C GLY A 33 -3.83 12.48 10.13
N THR A 34 -4.43 13.36 9.33
CA THR A 34 -5.89 13.37 9.09
C THR A 34 -6.27 12.69 7.79
N ASP A 35 -5.48 12.92 6.72
CA ASP A 35 -5.76 12.42 5.38
C ASP A 35 -4.78 11.30 5.00
N LEU A 36 -5.28 10.08 4.86
CA LEU A 36 -4.50 8.91 4.46
C LEU A 36 -4.94 8.39 3.10
N LEU A 37 -3.95 8.06 2.26
CA LEU A 37 -4.15 7.34 1.00
C LEU A 37 -3.64 5.91 1.16
N GLU A 38 -4.48 4.93 0.89
CA GLU A 38 -4.11 3.52 0.80
C GLU A 38 -4.05 3.08 -0.65
N LEU A 39 -2.93 2.46 -1.04
CA LEU A 39 -2.70 1.94 -2.38
C LEU A 39 -2.83 0.41 -2.39
N GLY A 40 -3.76 -0.10 -3.19
CA GLY A 40 -4.05 -1.53 -3.32
C GLY A 40 -4.62 -2.15 -2.03
N PRO A 41 -5.78 -1.69 -1.55
CA PRO A 41 -6.41 -2.16 -0.33
C PRO A 41 -6.84 -3.64 -0.39
N GLY A 42 -7.04 -4.19 -1.59
CA GLY A 42 -7.59 -5.51 -1.80
C GLY A 42 -8.91 -5.72 -1.05
N PRO A 43 -9.05 -6.79 -0.22
CA PRO A 43 -10.27 -7.01 0.56
C PRO A 43 -10.47 -6.03 1.72
N GLY A 44 -9.53 -5.12 2.00
CA GLY A 44 -9.65 -4.07 3.00
C GLY A 44 -9.24 -4.46 4.42
N ALA A 45 -8.29 -5.40 4.58
CA ALA A 45 -7.77 -5.77 5.90
C ALA A 45 -7.06 -4.61 6.57
N ALA A 46 -6.17 -3.92 5.83
CA ALA A 46 -5.49 -2.73 6.31
C ALA A 46 -6.42 -1.52 6.39
N THR A 47 -7.31 -1.34 5.41
CA THR A 47 -8.33 -0.29 5.41
C THR A 47 -9.13 -0.26 6.70
N GLU A 48 -9.62 -1.44 7.17
CA GLU A 48 -10.42 -1.55 8.41
C GLU A 48 -9.64 -1.06 9.64
N TRP A 49 -8.35 -1.34 9.73
CA TRP A 49 -7.52 -0.91 10.85
C TRP A 49 -7.17 0.59 10.77
N LEU A 50 -6.78 1.06 9.57
CA LEU A 50 -6.33 2.43 9.33
C LEU A 50 -7.46 3.45 9.49
N ARG A 51 -8.68 3.15 9.00
CA ARG A 51 -9.81 4.07 9.04
C ARG A 51 -10.20 4.54 10.45
N HIS A 52 -9.91 3.76 11.47
CA HIS A 52 -10.17 4.12 12.87
C HIS A 52 -9.12 5.08 13.47
N ARG A 53 -8.05 5.39 12.72
CA ARG A 53 -6.90 6.17 13.18
C ARG A 53 -6.68 7.47 12.44
N VAL A 54 -7.52 7.74 11.43
CA VAL A 54 -7.44 8.94 10.59
C VAL A 54 -8.81 9.58 10.40
N GLY A 55 -8.84 10.85 10.04
CA GLY A 55 -10.09 11.56 9.76
C GLY A 55 -10.73 11.17 8.43
N ARG A 56 -9.92 10.94 7.39
CA ARG A 56 -10.32 10.54 6.04
C ARG A 56 -9.33 9.50 5.49
N LEU A 57 -9.84 8.44 4.91
CA LEU A 57 -9.08 7.43 4.19
C LEU A 57 -9.58 7.34 2.75
N VAL A 58 -8.67 7.53 1.79
CA VAL A 58 -8.92 7.23 0.38
C VAL A 58 -8.24 5.91 0.06
N ALA A 59 -8.96 4.95 -0.51
CA ALA A 59 -8.45 3.64 -0.91
C ALA A 59 -8.52 3.51 -2.43
N VAL A 60 -7.35 3.45 -3.09
CA VAL A 60 -7.24 3.31 -4.56
C VAL A 60 -7.01 1.84 -4.91
N GLU A 61 -7.99 1.25 -5.59
CA GLU A 61 -7.98 -0.16 -6.02
C GLU A 61 -8.00 -0.25 -7.55
N HIS A 62 -7.12 -1.10 -8.09
CA HIS A 62 -6.94 -1.24 -9.54
C HIS A 62 -8.03 -2.10 -10.21
N GLU A 63 -8.54 -3.09 -9.49
CA GLU A 63 -9.57 -4.00 -9.99
C GLU A 63 -10.96 -3.40 -9.75
N GLU A 64 -11.71 -3.11 -10.81
CA GLU A 64 -13.02 -2.43 -10.73
C GLU A 64 -14.03 -3.17 -9.84
N GLU A 65 -14.12 -4.50 -9.98
CA GLU A 65 -15.02 -5.31 -9.15
C GLU A 65 -14.59 -5.34 -7.68
N ALA A 66 -13.29 -5.36 -7.39
CA ALA A 66 -12.76 -5.29 -6.04
C ALA A 66 -13.05 -3.93 -5.40
N ALA A 67 -12.84 -2.85 -6.15
CA ALA A 67 -13.19 -1.50 -5.73
C ALA A 67 -14.69 -1.38 -5.40
N GLY A 68 -15.57 -1.93 -6.25
CA GLY A 68 -17.02 -1.95 -6.00
C GLY A 68 -17.38 -2.69 -4.69
N ARG A 69 -16.86 -3.90 -4.49
CA ARG A 69 -17.10 -4.66 -3.25
C ARG A 69 -16.56 -3.93 -2.00
N LEU A 70 -15.41 -3.30 -2.15
CA LEU A 70 -14.80 -2.53 -1.05
C LEU A 70 -15.63 -1.28 -0.73
N ALA A 71 -16.12 -0.57 -1.74
CA ALA A 71 -17.00 0.59 -1.58
C ALA A 71 -18.30 0.23 -0.84
N ASP A 72 -18.92 -0.89 -1.20
CA ASP A 72 -20.12 -1.40 -0.51
C ASP A 72 -19.82 -1.73 0.96
N ARG A 73 -18.68 -2.38 1.23
CA ARG A 73 -18.25 -2.73 2.60
C ARG A 73 -18.05 -1.51 3.49
N PHE A 74 -17.49 -0.44 2.96
CA PHE A 74 -17.17 0.76 3.74
C PHE A 74 -18.16 1.91 3.56
N ALA A 75 -19.32 1.65 2.95
CA ALA A 75 -20.36 2.65 2.76
C ALA A 75 -20.77 3.29 4.10
N GLY A 76 -20.88 4.63 4.11
CA GLY A 76 -21.26 5.38 5.31
C GLY A 76 -20.17 5.54 6.37
N THR A 77 -18.91 5.16 6.04
CA THR A 77 -17.75 5.40 6.90
C THR A 77 -16.92 6.60 6.41
N ASN A 78 -15.75 6.83 7.01
CA ASN A 78 -14.77 7.85 6.57
C ASN A 78 -13.84 7.34 5.44
N VAL A 79 -14.18 6.22 4.79
CA VAL A 79 -13.43 5.62 3.68
C VAL A 79 -14.07 6.00 2.36
N GLU A 80 -13.28 6.56 1.46
CA GLU A 80 -13.61 6.80 0.06
C GLU A 80 -12.86 5.78 -0.79
N VAL A 81 -13.59 4.88 -1.46
CA VAL A 81 -12.98 3.89 -2.36
C VAL A 81 -13.04 4.38 -3.79
N VAL A 82 -11.92 4.31 -4.49
CA VAL A 82 -11.78 4.79 -5.86
C VAL A 82 -11.15 3.70 -6.72
N HIS A 83 -11.79 3.38 -7.86
CA HIS A 83 -11.17 2.55 -8.89
C HIS A 83 -10.10 3.36 -9.63
N GLY A 84 -8.84 2.90 -9.63
CA GLY A 84 -7.76 3.63 -10.25
C GLY A 84 -6.40 2.94 -10.21
N ASP A 85 -5.42 3.58 -10.86
CA ASP A 85 -4.05 3.10 -10.93
C ASP A 85 -3.15 3.89 -9.96
N ALA A 86 -2.53 3.20 -9.01
CA ALA A 86 -1.58 3.77 -8.06
C ALA A 86 -0.34 4.41 -8.73
N ALA A 87 -0.02 4.00 -9.97
CA ALA A 87 1.06 4.60 -10.77
C ALA A 87 0.64 5.87 -11.53
N ALA A 88 -0.62 6.32 -11.40
CA ALA A 88 -1.21 7.41 -12.16
C ALA A 88 -2.21 8.26 -11.35
N LEU A 89 -1.92 8.53 -10.08
CA LEU A 89 -2.80 9.26 -9.15
C LEU A 89 -3.14 10.68 -9.62
N GLY A 90 -2.27 11.31 -10.42
CA GLY A 90 -2.51 12.62 -11.04
C GLY A 90 -3.30 12.57 -12.35
N SER A 91 -3.73 11.39 -12.82
CA SER A 91 -4.48 11.25 -14.08
C SER A 91 -5.85 11.95 -14.01
N PRO A 92 -6.45 12.29 -15.17
CA PRO A 92 -7.75 12.99 -15.19
C PRO A 92 -8.89 12.26 -14.47
N GLY A 93 -8.79 10.94 -14.27
CA GLY A 93 -9.79 10.15 -13.53
C GLY A 93 -9.65 10.21 -12.02
N LEU A 94 -8.43 10.39 -11.50
CA LEU A 94 -8.13 10.47 -10.07
C LEU A 94 -7.85 11.89 -9.61
N GLY A 95 -7.00 12.62 -10.33
CA GLY A 95 -6.77 14.05 -10.18
C GLY A 95 -6.20 14.49 -8.82
N TYR A 96 -5.56 13.60 -8.06
CA TYR A 96 -4.98 13.98 -6.77
C TYR A 96 -3.81 14.95 -6.95
N PRO A 97 -3.91 16.19 -6.40
CA PRO A 97 -2.84 17.18 -6.49
C PRO A 97 -1.61 16.75 -5.68
N ASP A 98 -0.50 17.46 -5.88
CA ASP A 98 0.66 17.38 -5.02
C ASP A 98 0.29 17.75 -3.58
N ALA A 99 0.94 17.14 -2.61
CA ALA A 99 0.78 17.46 -1.19
C ALA A 99 -0.68 17.39 -0.68
N SER A 100 -1.40 16.31 -1.03
CA SER A 100 -2.82 16.09 -0.67
C SER A 100 -3.00 15.25 0.59
N PHE A 101 -2.01 14.41 0.95
CA PHE A 101 -2.13 13.43 2.02
C PHE A 101 -1.03 13.57 3.07
N ASP A 102 -1.36 13.28 4.33
CA ASP A 102 -0.39 13.22 5.42
C ASP A 102 0.36 11.89 5.43
N THR A 103 -0.34 10.82 5.06
CA THR A 103 0.21 9.46 4.98
C THR A 103 -0.22 8.77 3.68
N VAL A 104 0.72 8.05 3.08
CA VAL A 104 0.43 7.04 2.04
C VAL A 104 0.81 5.67 2.61
N ALA A 105 -0.11 4.71 2.52
CA ALA A 105 0.07 3.35 3.00
C ALA A 105 -0.05 2.33 1.86
N THR A 106 0.71 1.24 1.93
CA THR A 106 0.56 0.09 1.04
C THR A 106 0.94 -1.19 1.78
N CYS A 107 0.10 -2.22 1.69
CA CYS A 107 0.35 -3.50 2.34
C CYS A 107 0.25 -4.63 1.32
N THR A 108 1.37 -5.33 1.09
CA THR A 108 1.45 -6.51 0.20
C THR A 108 0.90 -6.26 -1.22
N MET A 109 1.19 -5.09 -1.78
CA MET A 109 0.68 -4.68 -3.09
C MET A 109 1.79 -4.51 -4.14
N LEU A 110 2.98 -4.01 -3.76
CA LEU A 110 4.01 -3.66 -4.75
C LEU A 110 4.47 -4.87 -5.56
N HIS A 111 4.52 -6.06 -4.97
CA HIS A 111 4.90 -7.28 -5.70
C HIS A 111 3.88 -7.71 -6.77
N HIS A 112 2.66 -7.17 -6.74
CA HIS A 112 1.67 -7.35 -7.80
C HIS A 112 1.80 -6.32 -8.93
N VAL A 113 2.64 -5.30 -8.79
CA VAL A 113 2.91 -4.35 -9.86
C VAL A 113 3.84 -5.00 -10.90
N PRO A 114 3.44 -5.14 -12.18
CA PRO A 114 4.06 -6.06 -13.14
C PRO A 114 5.53 -5.80 -13.43
N THR A 115 5.97 -4.55 -13.36
CA THR A 115 7.36 -4.19 -13.68
C THR A 115 7.95 -3.25 -12.65
N ARG A 116 9.28 -3.32 -12.50
CA ARG A 116 10.02 -2.41 -11.64
C ARG A 116 9.78 -0.94 -12.02
N ALA A 117 9.70 -0.63 -13.31
CA ALA A 117 9.43 0.72 -13.78
C ALA A 117 8.04 1.24 -13.37
N LEU A 118 7.03 0.37 -13.32
CA LEU A 118 5.71 0.72 -12.81
C LEU A 118 5.72 0.87 -11.28
N GLN A 119 6.44 0.00 -10.56
CA GLN A 119 6.65 0.19 -9.12
C GLN A 119 7.32 1.54 -8.84
N ASP A 120 8.34 1.94 -9.64
CA ASP A 120 9.01 3.25 -9.48
C ASP A 120 8.05 4.42 -9.70
N LYS A 121 7.09 4.28 -10.61
CA LYS A 121 6.01 5.27 -10.77
C LYS A 121 5.08 5.32 -9.56
N VAL A 122 4.72 4.17 -8.97
CA VAL A 122 3.95 4.15 -7.71
C VAL A 122 4.70 4.89 -6.60
N LEU A 123 6.01 4.65 -6.44
CA LEU A 123 6.81 5.35 -5.44
C LEU A 123 6.87 6.86 -5.71
N ALA A 124 7.01 7.27 -6.97
CA ALA A 124 7.03 8.68 -7.36
C ALA A 124 5.68 9.36 -7.10
N GLU A 125 4.56 8.70 -7.41
CA GLU A 125 3.22 9.22 -7.14
C GLU A 125 2.95 9.29 -5.62
N ALA A 126 3.34 8.27 -4.84
CA ALA A 126 3.26 8.31 -3.38
C ALA A 126 4.04 9.53 -2.81
N PHE A 127 5.26 9.76 -3.30
CA PHE A 127 6.04 10.93 -2.91
C PHE A 127 5.38 12.24 -3.31
N ARG A 128 4.86 12.33 -4.55
CA ARG A 128 4.25 13.54 -5.08
C ARG A 128 3.03 13.97 -4.24
N VAL A 129 2.13 13.02 -3.95
CA VAL A 129 0.87 13.31 -3.25
C VAL A 129 1.04 13.51 -1.74
N LEU A 130 2.17 13.09 -1.16
CA LEU A 130 2.48 13.37 0.25
C LEU A 130 2.76 14.86 0.47
N ARG A 131 2.24 15.38 1.58
CA ARG A 131 2.64 16.69 2.11
C ARG A 131 4.09 16.68 2.59
N PRO A 132 4.79 17.82 2.61
CA PRO A 132 6.05 17.94 3.34
C PRO A 132 5.87 17.47 4.80
N GLY A 133 6.78 16.65 5.29
CA GLY A 133 6.68 16.01 6.59
C GLY A 133 5.81 14.74 6.61
N GLY A 134 5.12 14.41 5.54
CA GLY A 134 4.27 13.22 5.42
C GLY A 134 5.06 11.91 5.34
N THR A 135 4.39 10.80 5.61
CA THR A 135 5.03 9.48 5.70
C THR A 135 4.47 8.51 4.66
N PHE A 136 5.35 7.82 3.96
CA PHE A 136 5.04 6.62 3.20
C PHE A 136 5.40 5.40 4.04
N LEU A 137 4.44 4.50 4.25
CA LEU A 137 4.64 3.31 5.09
C LEU A 137 3.95 2.08 4.49
N GLY A 138 4.41 0.93 4.94
CA GLY A 138 3.76 -0.31 4.54
C GLY A 138 4.59 -1.56 4.74
N SER A 139 4.15 -2.61 4.05
CA SER A 139 4.83 -3.90 4.02
C SER A 139 4.78 -4.52 2.64
N ASP A 140 5.72 -5.40 2.36
CA ASP A 140 5.69 -6.21 1.15
C ASP A 140 6.39 -7.56 1.35
N SER A 141 6.19 -8.44 0.39
CA SER A 141 6.79 -9.78 0.38
C SER A 141 8.25 -9.73 -0.02
N LEU A 142 9.07 -10.50 0.69
CA LEU A 142 10.47 -10.76 0.29
C LEU A 142 10.52 -11.82 -0.82
N PRO A 143 11.54 -11.77 -1.69
CA PRO A 143 11.75 -12.84 -2.67
C PRO A 143 11.89 -14.20 -1.99
N SER A 144 11.09 -15.20 -2.40
CA SER A 144 11.24 -16.59 -1.99
C SER A 144 10.65 -17.55 -3.04
N ASP A 145 11.17 -18.78 -3.07
CA ASP A 145 10.68 -19.82 -3.98
C ASP A 145 9.24 -20.22 -3.65
N ASP A 146 8.88 -20.28 -2.36
CA ASP A 146 7.52 -20.61 -1.91
C ASP A 146 6.51 -19.56 -2.39
N LEU A 147 6.85 -18.27 -2.27
CA LEU A 147 5.99 -17.18 -2.75
C LEU A 147 5.95 -17.14 -4.27
N HIS A 148 7.04 -17.47 -4.96
CA HIS A 148 7.02 -17.61 -6.41
C HIS A 148 6.03 -18.70 -6.86
N GLN A 149 6.06 -19.86 -6.21
CA GLN A 149 5.11 -20.94 -6.48
C GLN A 149 3.67 -20.58 -6.10
N PHE A 150 3.48 -19.87 -4.99
CA PHE A 150 2.14 -19.37 -4.57
C PHE A 150 1.53 -18.43 -5.61
N HIS A 151 2.36 -17.64 -6.32
CA HIS A 151 1.94 -16.70 -7.36
C HIS A 151 1.93 -17.31 -8.77
N GLU A 152 2.07 -18.63 -8.91
CA GLU A 152 2.06 -19.26 -10.24
C GLU A 152 0.79 -18.89 -11.02
N GLY A 153 0.97 -18.38 -12.24
CA GLY A 153 -0.13 -17.85 -13.06
C GLY A 153 -0.61 -16.43 -12.69
N ASP A 154 0.09 -15.77 -11.78
CA ASP A 154 -0.20 -14.39 -11.35
C ASP A 154 1.06 -13.52 -11.44
N THR A 155 0.91 -12.21 -11.33
CA THR A 155 2.04 -11.28 -11.25
C THR A 155 2.77 -11.46 -9.93
N TYR A 156 4.10 -11.69 -10.00
CA TYR A 156 4.96 -11.69 -8.84
C TYR A 156 6.28 -10.99 -9.16
N ASN A 157 6.43 -9.76 -8.67
CA ASN A 157 7.60 -8.92 -8.85
C ASN A 157 8.04 -8.40 -7.46
N PRO A 158 8.66 -9.27 -6.64
CA PRO A 158 8.93 -8.98 -5.24
C PRO A 158 9.93 -7.84 -5.05
N VAL A 159 9.85 -7.23 -3.89
CA VAL A 159 10.67 -6.08 -3.51
C VAL A 159 11.94 -6.58 -2.80
N GLU A 160 13.10 -6.36 -3.43
CA GLU A 160 14.41 -6.67 -2.82
C GLU A 160 14.83 -5.49 -1.93
N PRO A 161 15.08 -5.69 -0.60
CA PRO A 161 15.22 -4.61 0.36
C PRO A 161 16.31 -3.58 0.05
N ALA A 162 17.52 -4.02 -0.35
CA ALA A 162 18.62 -3.10 -0.64
C ALA A 162 18.34 -2.24 -1.88
N ALA A 163 17.75 -2.84 -2.91
CA ALA A 163 17.30 -2.11 -4.09
C ALA A 163 16.14 -1.18 -3.78
N PHE A 164 15.22 -1.58 -2.90
CA PHE A 164 14.09 -0.76 -2.49
C PHE A 164 14.54 0.50 -1.73
N LEU A 165 15.48 0.36 -0.80
CA LEU A 165 16.10 1.50 -0.12
C LEU A 165 16.64 2.53 -1.13
N THR A 166 17.43 2.06 -2.11
CA THR A 166 18.00 2.94 -3.14
C THR A 166 16.91 3.62 -3.97
N ARG A 167 15.83 2.92 -4.29
CA ARG A 167 14.70 3.46 -5.07
C ARG A 167 13.95 4.54 -4.29
N LEU A 168 13.67 4.31 -3.00
CA LEU A 168 13.07 5.32 -2.13
C LEU A 168 13.94 6.58 -2.04
N GLN A 169 15.25 6.44 -1.85
CA GLN A 169 16.19 7.56 -1.85
C GLN A 169 16.22 8.30 -3.20
N THR A 170 16.16 7.57 -4.31
CA THR A 170 16.17 8.16 -5.66
C THR A 170 14.92 9.01 -5.92
N VAL A 171 13.77 8.61 -5.38
CA VAL A 171 12.50 9.37 -5.46
C VAL A 171 12.56 10.64 -4.60
N GLY A 172 13.36 10.66 -3.54
CA GLY A 172 13.53 11.81 -2.64
C GLY A 172 13.10 11.56 -1.21
N PHE A 173 12.72 10.33 -0.86
CA PHE A 173 12.40 10.00 0.53
C PHE A 173 13.64 10.04 1.42
N ALA A 174 13.43 10.50 2.66
CA ALA A 174 14.42 10.55 3.73
C ALA A 174 13.92 9.77 4.97
N ALA A 175 14.75 9.71 6.02
CA ALA A 175 14.43 9.01 7.27
C ALA A 175 13.83 7.63 7.04
N ILE A 176 14.44 6.86 6.11
CA ILE A 176 13.93 5.55 5.68
C ILE A 176 14.32 4.50 6.71
N THR A 177 13.31 3.76 7.18
CA THR A 177 13.51 2.57 8.02
C THR A 177 13.01 1.35 7.26
N LEU A 178 13.84 0.31 7.19
CA LEU A 178 13.46 -1.00 6.67
C LEU A 178 13.63 -2.02 7.79
N HIS A 179 12.57 -2.72 8.12
CA HIS A 179 12.61 -3.88 8.99
C HIS A 179 12.40 -5.13 8.13
N VAL A 180 13.44 -5.98 8.10
CA VAL A 180 13.46 -7.19 7.27
C VAL A 180 13.44 -8.40 8.20
N SER A 181 12.36 -9.19 8.12
CA SER A 181 12.20 -10.44 8.86
C SER A 181 11.69 -11.54 7.92
N TYR A 182 10.50 -12.08 8.12
CA TYR A 182 9.80 -12.93 7.14
C TYR A 182 9.12 -12.10 6.03
N ASN A 183 8.95 -10.80 6.24
CA ASN A 183 8.49 -9.81 5.28
C ASN A 183 9.36 -8.54 5.37
N LEU A 184 9.09 -7.59 4.49
CA LEU A 184 9.62 -6.24 4.56
C LEU A 184 8.54 -5.33 5.15
N VAL A 185 8.87 -4.62 6.25
CA VAL A 185 8.07 -3.49 6.76
C VAL A 185 8.89 -2.22 6.62
N PHE A 186 8.30 -1.13 6.19
CA PHE A 186 9.04 0.09 5.92
C PHE A 186 8.30 1.36 6.31
N THR A 187 9.07 2.39 6.62
CA THR A 187 8.64 3.78 6.69
C THR A 187 9.64 4.67 5.95
N ALA A 188 9.14 5.74 5.33
CA ALA A 188 9.97 6.73 4.64
C ALA A 188 9.27 8.09 4.68
N ARG A 189 10.01 9.19 4.87
CA ARG A 189 9.43 10.53 5.00
C ARG A 189 9.72 11.39 3.78
N LYS A 190 8.76 12.24 3.43
CA LYS A 190 8.97 13.39 2.55
C LYS A 190 9.34 14.59 3.42
N GLU A 191 10.57 15.08 3.27
CA GLU A 191 11.04 16.31 3.93
C GLU A 191 10.60 17.56 3.20
#